data_6fe834f8231a7dbed0106d7b9653a4e3
#
_entry.id   6fe834f8231a7dbed0106d7b9653a4e3
#
_cell.length_a   1.000
_cell.length_b   1.000
_cell.length_c   1.000
_cell.angle_alpha   90.00
_cell.angle_beta   90.00
_cell.angle_gamma   90.00
#
_symmetry.space_group_name_H-M   'P 1'
#
loop_
_entity.id
_entity.type
_entity.pdbx_description
1 polymer ?
#
loop_
_entity_poly.entity_id
_entity_poly.type
_entity_poly.pdbx_seq_one_letter_code
_entity_poly.pdbx_strand_id
1 'polypeptide(L)'
;MAVVNGAFEQVLRDLCGDWLAHNDCALIASGMVGSRQGWKEAPYLDCPAGISAAASQLTTVPVTLANGARRVLHIAPGLRYQEAHGAFDVMRGEETQIWGARLAPGSRCVLPGTHSKWAWTGSNGEVLQFQTWMTGELFGLHAKHGILGRLMQQDHSRMDDFRAGVKLGLVSTGQANHVVFAARTAGLMGQVAPEGLPDYLSGILIGLEVAGASAQDDAVTRSQPVTLIGEDNLCERYGVALELAGLAWQRSPPDATTHGQWLIAKAAGLLA
;
A
#
# COMPACT_ATOMS: atom_id res chain seq x y z
N MET A 1 -7.38 -2.34 10.76
CA MET A 1 -8.30 -1.28 11.20
C MET A 1 -9.53 -1.96 11.76
N ALA A 2 -9.71 -1.91 13.08
CA ALA A 2 -10.93 -2.41 13.68
C ALA A 2 -12.06 -1.43 13.30
N VAL A 3 -12.89 -1.81 12.34
CA VAL A 3 -14.13 -1.08 12.06
C VAL A 3 -15.02 -1.30 13.27
N VAL A 4 -15.27 -0.24 14.01
CA VAL A 4 -16.04 -0.28 15.26
C VAL A 4 -17.54 -0.41 14.89
N ASN A 5 -17.93 -1.57 14.36
CA ASN A 5 -19.34 -1.94 14.09
C ASN A 5 -20.24 -0.80 13.57
N GLY A 6 -19.74 0.03 12.63
CA GLY A 6 -20.48 1.15 12.06
C GLY A 6 -20.48 2.44 12.88
N ALA A 7 -19.83 2.50 14.05
CA ALA A 7 -19.80 3.69 14.91
C ALA A 7 -18.81 4.78 14.45
N PHE A 8 -18.71 5.02 13.15
CA PHE A 8 -17.74 5.97 12.57
C PHE A 8 -17.87 7.39 13.10
N GLU A 9 -19.11 7.88 13.24
CA GLU A 9 -19.37 9.23 13.74
C GLU A 9 -18.95 9.39 15.20
N GLN A 10 -19.17 8.34 16.03
CA GLN A 10 -18.71 8.33 17.41
C GLN A 10 -17.17 8.36 17.48
N VAL A 11 -16.49 7.54 16.68
CA VAL A 11 -15.03 7.54 16.61
C VAL A 11 -14.49 8.90 16.18
N LEU A 12 -15.10 9.56 15.20
CA LEU A 12 -14.71 10.90 14.79
C LEU A 12 -14.89 11.90 15.93
N ARG A 13 -16.00 11.83 16.66
CA ARG A 13 -16.24 12.70 17.83
C ARG A 13 -15.21 12.46 18.94
N ASP A 14 -14.91 11.21 19.24
CA ASP A 14 -13.98 10.83 20.31
C ASP A 14 -12.54 11.27 19.99
N LEU A 15 -12.14 11.19 18.72
CA LEU A 15 -10.79 11.58 18.30
C LEU A 15 -10.61 13.07 18.07
N CYS A 16 -11.61 13.75 17.55
CA CYS A 16 -11.49 15.10 17.02
C CYS A 16 -12.52 16.08 17.60
N GLY A 17 -13.46 15.64 18.45
CA GLY A 17 -14.63 16.40 18.84
C GLY A 17 -14.31 17.76 19.48
N ASP A 18 -13.39 17.79 20.43
CA ASP A 18 -12.97 19.03 21.10
C ASP A 18 -12.28 19.98 20.12
N TRP A 19 -11.43 19.46 19.26
CA TRP A 19 -10.74 20.25 18.25
C TRP A 19 -11.71 20.81 17.21
N LEU A 20 -12.65 20.00 16.72
CA LEU A 20 -13.68 20.41 15.76
C LEU A 20 -14.70 21.40 16.34
N ALA A 21 -14.93 21.38 17.65
CA ALA A 21 -15.82 22.31 18.30
C ALA A 21 -15.29 23.76 18.31
N HIS A 22 -13.97 23.92 18.25
CA HIS A 22 -13.29 25.22 18.34
C HIS A 22 -12.67 25.72 17.04
N ASN A 23 -12.66 24.87 15.99
CA ASN A 23 -12.04 25.20 14.70
C ASN A 23 -13.03 25.00 13.56
N ASP A 24 -13.12 26.00 12.69
CA ASP A 24 -13.82 25.86 11.42
C ASP A 24 -12.82 25.39 10.35
N CYS A 25 -12.86 24.10 10.05
CA CYS A 25 -11.93 23.47 9.13
C CYS A 25 -12.65 22.45 8.25
N ALA A 26 -12.11 22.22 7.08
CA ALA A 26 -12.57 21.14 6.19
C ALA A 26 -12.23 19.77 6.78
N LEU A 27 -13.17 18.83 6.68
CA LEU A 27 -12.95 17.45 7.05
C LEU A 27 -12.79 16.61 5.80
N ILE A 28 -11.64 15.93 5.67
CA ILE A 28 -11.38 15.00 4.58
C ILE A 28 -10.87 13.67 5.13
N ALA A 29 -11.32 12.60 4.52
CA ALA A 29 -10.87 11.24 4.82
C ALA A 29 -10.58 10.47 3.54
N SER A 30 -9.72 9.47 3.62
CA SER A 30 -9.40 8.55 2.53
C SER A 30 -9.26 7.11 3.05
N GLY A 31 -9.24 6.14 2.16
CA GLY A 31 -9.06 4.74 2.50
C GLY A 31 -10.37 4.02 2.83
N MET A 32 -10.29 3.01 3.70
CA MET A 32 -11.38 2.06 3.95
C MET A 32 -12.68 2.68 4.48
N VAL A 33 -12.64 3.89 5.00
CA VAL A 33 -13.85 4.65 5.39
C VAL A 33 -14.80 4.86 4.21
N GLY A 34 -14.27 4.91 2.98
CA GLY A 34 -15.00 5.02 1.72
C GLY A 34 -15.29 3.70 1.01
N SER A 35 -15.02 2.55 1.64
CA SER A 35 -15.35 1.24 1.06
C SER A 35 -16.83 0.91 1.25
N ARG A 36 -17.30 -0.14 0.55
CA ARG A 36 -18.66 -0.69 0.72
C ARG A 36 -18.96 -1.06 2.17
N GLN A 37 -17.94 -1.46 2.93
CA GLN A 37 -18.05 -1.82 4.35
C GLN A 37 -17.66 -0.66 5.27
N GLY A 38 -17.33 0.51 4.69
CA GLY A 38 -16.95 1.71 5.41
C GLY A 38 -18.15 2.55 5.87
N TRP A 39 -17.90 3.82 6.15
CA TRP A 39 -18.96 4.74 6.58
C TRP A 39 -19.96 5.07 5.46
N LYS A 40 -19.40 5.43 4.28
CA LYS A 40 -20.19 5.67 3.07
C LYS A 40 -19.36 5.31 1.85
N GLU A 41 -19.91 4.51 0.96
CA GLU A 41 -19.20 4.08 -0.23
C GLU A 41 -18.88 5.29 -1.13
N ALA A 42 -17.60 5.49 -1.41
CA ALA A 42 -17.10 6.44 -2.38
C ALA A 42 -16.79 5.71 -3.71
N PRO A 43 -16.92 6.38 -4.86
CA PRO A 43 -16.67 5.73 -6.16
C PRO A 43 -15.21 5.31 -6.33
N TYR A 44 -14.97 4.54 -7.41
CA TYR A 44 -13.65 4.34 -7.98
C TYR A 44 -13.53 5.16 -9.26
N LEU A 45 -12.40 5.84 -9.44
CA LEU A 45 -12.04 6.50 -10.69
C LEU A 45 -11.25 5.54 -11.55
N ASP A 46 -11.52 5.55 -12.85
CA ASP A 46 -10.71 4.78 -13.80
C ASP A 46 -9.37 5.48 -14.04
N CYS A 47 -8.27 4.70 -14.02
CA CYS A 47 -6.96 5.18 -14.43
C CYS A 47 -6.93 5.42 -15.95
N PRO A 48 -6.22 6.48 -16.43
CA PRO A 48 -5.42 7.44 -15.66
C PRO A 48 -6.26 8.43 -14.84
N ALA A 49 -5.89 8.64 -13.59
CA ALA A 49 -6.58 9.59 -12.71
C ALA A 49 -5.63 10.37 -11.80
N GLY A 50 -5.95 11.63 -11.58
CA GLY A 50 -5.17 12.54 -10.74
C GLY A 50 -6.01 13.29 -9.73
N ILE A 51 -5.38 14.19 -8.99
CA ILE A 51 -5.96 14.95 -7.87
C ILE A 51 -7.23 15.70 -8.28
N SER A 52 -7.26 16.33 -9.46
CA SER A 52 -8.43 17.11 -9.93
C SER A 52 -9.66 16.22 -10.15
N ALA A 53 -9.47 15.01 -10.67
CA ALA A 53 -10.55 14.03 -10.81
C ALA A 53 -11.04 13.56 -9.44
N ALA A 54 -10.13 13.29 -8.50
CA ALA A 54 -10.49 12.93 -7.13
C ALA A 54 -11.27 14.04 -6.42
N ALA A 55 -10.83 15.27 -6.55
CA ALA A 55 -11.48 16.44 -5.97
C ALA A 55 -12.93 16.67 -6.47
N SER A 56 -13.20 16.32 -7.74
CA SER A 56 -14.54 16.45 -8.32
C SER A 56 -15.50 15.32 -7.94
N GLN A 57 -15.01 14.24 -7.33
CA GLN A 57 -15.78 13.02 -7.01
C GLN A 57 -15.78 12.69 -5.51
N LEU A 58 -15.60 13.71 -4.66
CA LEU A 58 -15.68 13.54 -3.21
C LEU A 58 -17.09 13.09 -2.79
N THR A 59 -17.16 12.08 -1.96
CA THR A 59 -18.42 11.65 -1.33
C THR A 59 -18.59 12.39 -0.01
N THR A 60 -19.76 12.97 0.24
CA THR A 60 -20.02 13.75 1.44
C THR A 60 -20.84 12.99 2.47
N VAL A 61 -20.50 13.15 3.75
CA VAL A 61 -21.23 12.62 4.90
C VAL A 61 -21.52 13.77 5.87
N PRO A 62 -22.78 14.06 6.20
CA PRO A 62 -23.11 15.01 7.25
C PRO A 62 -22.70 14.44 8.61
N VAL A 63 -22.09 15.27 9.44
CA VAL A 63 -21.64 14.93 10.80
C VAL A 63 -22.22 15.95 11.78
N THR A 64 -22.74 15.46 12.91
CA THR A 64 -23.19 16.32 14.00
C THR A 64 -22.22 16.21 15.18
N LEU A 65 -21.61 17.32 15.56
CA LEU A 65 -20.70 17.38 16.70
C LEU A 65 -21.44 17.36 18.03
N ALA A 66 -20.72 17.10 19.13
CA ALA A 66 -21.32 17.05 20.47
C ALA A 66 -21.99 18.36 20.90
N ASN A 67 -21.50 19.51 20.43
CA ASN A 67 -22.07 20.83 20.64
C ASN A 67 -23.27 21.17 19.72
N GLY A 68 -23.75 20.21 18.92
CA GLY A 68 -24.82 20.39 17.96
C GLY A 68 -24.41 21.03 16.63
N ALA A 69 -23.17 21.45 16.45
CA ALA A 69 -22.70 22.02 15.19
C ALA A 69 -22.67 20.97 14.09
N ARG A 70 -23.12 21.35 12.91
CA ARG A 70 -23.08 20.47 11.71
C ARG A 70 -21.80 20.71 10.92
N ARG A 71 -21.20 19.63 10.44
CA ARG A 71 -20.04 19.60 9.56
C ARG A 71 -20.28 18.64 8.41
N VAL A 72 -19.44 18.72 7.40
CA VAL A 72 -19.45 17.78 6.27
C VAL A 72 -18.09 17.12 6.19
N LEU A 73 -18.07 15.79 6.31
CA LEU A 73 -16.89 15.00 6.01
C LEU A 73 -16.87 14.68 4.51
N HIS A 74 -15.75 14.92 3.86
CA HIS A 74 -15.50 14.59 2.47
C HIS A 74 -14.64 13.33 2.40
N ILE A 75 -15.08 12.33 1.65
CA ILE A 75 -14.37 11.05 1.49
C ILE A 75 -13.81 10.97 0.07
N ALA A 76 -12.50 10.80 -0.04
CA ALA A 76 -11.82 10.65 -1.32
C ALA A 76 -12.24 9.35 -2.02
N PRO A 77 -12.37 9.36 -3.37
CA PRO A 77 -12.60 8.16 -4.17
C PRO A 77 -11.34 7.26 -4.17
N GLY A 78 -11.54 5.96 -4.45
CA GLY A 78 -10.45 5.06 -4.79
C GLY A 78 -10.08 5.11 -6.28
N LEU A 79 -9.12 4.28 -6.70
CA LEU A 79 -8.79 4.08 -8.10
C LEU A 79 -9.08 2.66 -8.55
N ARG A 80 -9.43 2.52 -9.83
CA ARG A 80 -9.61 1.26 -10.53
C ARG A 80 -8.78 1.28 -11.81
N TYR A 81 -8.10 0.18 -12.07
CA TYR A 81 -7.38 -0.05 -13.31
C TYR A 81 -7.85 -1.35 -13.96
N GLN A 82 -8.02 -1.35 -15.27
CA GLN A 82 -8.29 -2.56 -16.01
C GLN A 82 -7.08 -2.94 -16.84
N GLU A 83 -6.54 -4.12 -16.57
CA GLU A 83 -5.43 -4.67 -17.32
C GLU A 83 -5.82 -5.08 -18.74
N ALA A 84 -4.86 -5.19 -19.64
CA ALA A 84 -5.08 -5.54 -21.04
C ALA A 84 -5.80 -6.90 -21.22
N HIS A 85 -5.60 -7.83 -20.29
CA HIS A 85 -6.29 -9.12 -20.29
C HIS A 85 -7.69 -9.09 -19.66
N GLY A 86 -8.17 -7.91 -19.26
CA GLY A 86 -9.53 -7.67 -18.79
C GLY A 86 -9.73 -7.76 -17.27
N ALA A 87 -8.74 -8.20 -16.49
CA ALA A 87 -8.85 -8.20 -15.04
C ALA A 87 -8.86 -6.76 -14.49
N PHE A 88 -9.62 -6.55 -13.41
CA PHE A 88 -9.61 -5.28 -12.69
C PHE A 88 -8.72 -5.35 -11.46
N ASP A 89 -8.06 -4.24 -11.20
CA ASP A 89 -7.36 -3.98 -9.95
C ASP A 89 -7.95 -2.74 -9.28
N VAL A 90 -7.92 -2.68 -7.95
CA VAL A 90 -8.48 -1.55 -7.18
C VAL A 90 -7.55 -1.18 -6.02
N MET A 91 -7.53 0.11 -5.71
CA MET A 91 -6.92 0.61 -4.47
C MET A 91 -7.78 1.68 -3.83
N ARG A 92 -7.67 1.82 -2.51
CA ARG A 92 -8.43 2.81 -1.76
C ARG A 92 -7.66 3.29 -0.52
N GLY A 93 -7.14 4.49 -0.63
CA GLY A 93 -6.28 5.16 0.33
C GLY A 93 -4.85 5.29 -0.16
N GLU A 94 -4.35 4.30 -0.90
CA GLU A 94 -3.00 4.33 -1.47
C GLU A 94 -2.86 5.43 -2.52
N GLU A 95 -3.89 5.70 -3.33
CA GLU A 95 -3.91 6.83 -4.28
C GLU A 95 -3.62 8.16 -3.59
N THR A 96 -4.20 8.36 -2.41
CA THR A 96 -3.99 9.58 -1.62
C THR A 96 -2.52 9.69 -1.18
N GLN A 97 -1.92 8.57 -0.78
CA GLN A 97 -0.50 8.53 -0.41
C GLN A 97 0.41 8.79 -1.61
N ILE A 98 0.09 8.22 -2.77
CA ILE A 98 0.84 8.42 -4.02
C ILE A 98 0.86 9.90 -4.38
N TRP A 99 -0.29 10.56 -4.42
CA TRP A 99 -0.36 11.99 -4.74
C TRP A 99 0.34 12.88 -3.72
N GLY A 100 0.36 12.46 -2.45
CA GLY A 100 1.05 13.20 -1.39
C GLY A 100 2.55 12.91 -1.28
N ALA A 101 3.06 11.88 -1.93
CA ALA A 101 4.45 11.44 -1.82
C ALA A 101 5.45 12.35 -2.55
N ARG A 102 4.99 13.38 -3.27
CA ARG A 102 5.83 14.34 -4.03
C ARG A 102 6.74 13.63 -5.04
N LEU A 103 6.17 12.66 -5.76
CA LEU A 103 6.88 11.89 -6.77
C LEU A 103 7.36 12.77 -7.93
N ALA A 104 8.52 12.45 -8.48
CA ALA A 104 8.95 13.05 -9.74
C ALA A 104 8.01 12.62 -10.88
N PRO A 105 7.82 13.46 -11.92
CA PRO A 105 7.03 13.09 -13.08
C PRO A 105 7.49 11.76 -13.73
N GLY A 106 6.56 10.90 -14.11
CA GLY A 106 6.86 9.63 -14.75
C GLY A 106 7.52 8.59 -13.84
N SER A 107 7.40 8.74 -12.52
CA SER A 107 7.98 7.82 -11.52
C SER A 107 7.13 6.58 -11.31
N ARG A 108 7.76 5.60 -10.67
CA ARG A 108 7.06 4.46 -10.08
C ARG A 108 7.26 4.43 -8.56
N CYS A 109 6.28 3.90 -7.86
CA CYS A 109 6.35 3.74 -6.42
C CYS A 109 5.79 2.39 -5.98
N VAL A 110 6.17 2.00 -4.77
CA VAL A 110 5.65 0.81 -4.10
C VAL A 110 5.11 1.21 -2.73
N LEU A 111 3.93 0.71 -2.43
CA LEU A 111 3.32 0.82 -1.11
C LEU A 111 3.27 -0.59 -0.50
N PRO A 112 4.34 -0.98 0.23
CA PRO A 112 4.40 -2.28 0.88
C PRO A 112 3.28 -2.45 1.91
N GLY A 113 2.65 -3.63 1.94
CA GLY A 113 1.55 -3.90 2.87
C GLY A 113 1.02 -5.32 2.76
N THR A 114 -0.13 -5.57 3.37
CA THR A 114 -0.86 -6.84 3.23
C THR A 114 -1.15 -7.13 1.76
N HIS A 115 -1.61 -6.09 1.05
CA HIS A 115 -1.82 -6.03 -0.39
C HIS A 115 -0.91 -4.92 -0.94
N SER A 116 0.32 -5.26 -1.24
CA SER A 116 1.30 -4.32 -1.76
C SER A 116 0.85 -3.75 -3.11
N LYS A 117 1.11 -2.46 -3.35
CA LYS A 117 0.77 -1.78 -4.60
C LYS A 117 2.03 -1.30 -5.32
N TRP A 118 2.16 -1.65 -6.57
CA TRP A 118 3.08 -1.01 -7.50
C TRP A 118 2.29 -0.05 -8.38
N ALA A 119 2.71 1.21 -8.46
CA ALA A 119 2.01 2.22 -9.24
C ALA A 119 2.99 3.02 -10.10
N TRP A 120 2.54 3.39 -11.31
CA TRP A 120 3.26 4.19 -12.27
C TRP A 120 2.51 5.50 -12.47
N THR A 121 3.21 6.62 -12.35
CA THR A 121 2.65 7.96 -12.50
C THR A 121 3.03 8.58 -13.83
N GLY A 122 2.16 9.44 -14.34
CA GLY A 122 2.42 10.23 -15.54
C GLY A 122 3.13 11.55 -15.24
N SER A 123 3.29 12.34 -16.29
CA SER A 123 4.02 13.62 -16.23
C SER A 123 3.34 14.68 -15.37
N ASN A 124 2.04 14.58 -15.13
CA ASN A 124 1.26 15.52 -14.32
C ASN A 124 0.92 14.94 -12.93
N GLY A 125 1.56 13.82 -12.55
CA GLY A 125 1.32 13.14 -11.28
C GLY A 125 0.06 12.29 -11.22
N GLU A 126 -0.65 12.09 -12.33
CA GLU A 126 -1.74 11.13 -12.46
C GLU A 126 -1.23 9.70 -12.29
N VAL A 127 -1.99 8.84 -11.64
CA VAL A 127 -1.74 7.40 -11.63
C VAL A 127 -2.20 6.82 -12.95
N LEU A 128 -1.26 6.28 -13.74
CA LEU A 128 -1.54 5.70 -15.06
C LEU A 128 -2.08 4.28 -14.93
N GLN A 129 -1.41 3.49 -14.10
CA GLN A 129 -1.71 2.08 -13.85
C GLN A 129 -1.14 1.66 -12.50
N PHE A 130 -1.63 0.56 -11.99
CA PHE A 130 -1.08 -0.07 -10.78
C PHE A 130 -1.36 -1.56 -10.76
N GLN A 131 -0.63 -2.28 -9.91
CA GLN A 131 -0.75 -3.72 -9.69
C GLN A 131 -0.79 -4.00 -8.20
N THR A 132 -1.72 -4.86 -7.79
CA THR A 132 -1.80 -5.35 -6.42
C THR A 132 -1.11 -6.70 -6.29
N TRP A 133 -0.22 -6.81 -5.31
CA TRP A 133 0.47 -8.03 -4.95
C TRP A 133 0.04 -8.49 -3.56
N MET A 134 -0.42 -9.72 -3.44
CA MET A 134 -0.94 -10.29 -2.18
C MET A 134 0.17 -10.73 -1.22
N THR A 135 1.35 -10.14 -1.31
CA THR A 135 2.59 -10.60 -0.66
C THR A 135 2.48 -10.72 0.85
N GLY A 136 1.96 -9.69 1.52
CA GLY A 136 1.79 -9.71 2.97
C GLY A 136 0.69 -10.67 3.43
N GLU A 137 -0.41 -10.77 2.70
CA GLU A 137 -1.47 -11.73 3.02
C GLU A 137 -1.01 -13.18 2.81
N LEU A 138 -0.35 -13.48 1.69
CA LEU A 138 0.21 -14.80 1.43
C LEU A 138 1.23 -15.20 2.49
N PHE A 139 2.10 -14.27 2.91
CA PHE A 139 3.00 -14.51 4.02
C PHE A 139 2.23 -14.91 5.28
N GLY A 140 1.22 -14.12 5.66
CA GLY A 140 0.39 -14.40 6.85
C GLY A 140 -0.33 -15.74 6.77
N LEU A 141 -0.92 -16.08 5.62
CA LEU A 141 -1.60 -17.34 5.41
C LEU A 141 -0.63 -18.54 5.51
N HIS A 142 0.52 -18.46 4.85
CA HIS A 142 1.52 -19.53 4.90
C HIS A 142 2.16 -19.70 6.28
N ALA A 143 2.48 -18.60 6.96
CA ALA A 143 3.12 -18.62 8.27
C ALA A 143 2.17 -19.08 9.39
N LYS A 144 0.89 -18.66 9.35
CA LYS A 144 -0.07 -18.93 10.43
C LYS A 144 -0.93 -20.16 10.20
N HIS A 145 -1.33 -20.40 8.95
CA HIS A 145 -2.33 -21.41 8.62
C HIS A 145 -1.79 -22.51 7.68
N GLY A 146 -0.64 -22.29 7.06
CA GLY A 146 -0.02 -23.22 6.14
C GLY A 146 0.93 -24.23 6.78
N ILE A 147 1.30 -25.25 5.99
CA ILE A 147 2.32 -26.25 6.39
C ILE A 147 3.70 -25.62 6.60
N LEU A 148 3.97 -24.47 5.95
CA LEU A 148 5.26 -23.79 6.03
C LEU A 148 5.51 -23.25 7.44
N GLY A 149 4.47 -22.75 8.11
CA GLY A 149 4.57 -22.19 9.46
C GLY A 149 4.90 -23.19 10.58
N ARG A 150 4.74 -24.50 10.33
CA ARG A 150 4.89 -25.51 11.39
C ARG A 150 6.31 -25.67 11.96
N LEU A 151 7.33 -25.22 11.23
CA LEU A 151 8.72 -25.22 11.67
C LEU A 151 9.21 -23.84 12.11
N MET A 152 8.41 -22.80 11.88
CA MET A 152 8.80 -21.41 12.14
C MET A 152 8.77 -21.11 13.65
N GLN A 153 9.82 -20.44 14.13
CA GLN A 153 9.81 -19.74 15.42
C GLN A 153 9.67 -18.25 15.15
N GLN A 154 8.73 -17.61 15.85
CA GLN A 154 8.45 -16.17 15.71
C GLN A 154 9.40 -15.36 16.63
N ASP A 155 9.36 -14.03 16.48
CA ASP A 155 10.04 -13.06 17.35
C ASP A 155 11.55 -12.92 17.18
N HIS A 156 12.08 -13.34 16.03
CA HIS A 156 13.48 -13.13 15.65
C HIS A 156 13.56 -12.42 14.31
N SER A 157 14.59 -11.62 14.10
CA SER A 157 14.90 -11.01 12.81
C SER A 157 16.24 -11.52 12.29
N ARG A 158 16.21 -12.20 11.15
CA ARG A 158 17.36 -12.85 10.51
C ARG A 158 17.52 -12.32 9.09
N MET A 159 18.15 -11.14 8.97
CA MET A 159 18.27 -10.45 7.70
C MET A 159 19.07 -11.24 6.64
N ASP A 160 20.00 -12.08 7.05
CA ASP A 160 20.73 -12.94 6.08
C ASP A 160 19.83 -13.99 5.46
N ASP A 161 18.93 -14.59 6.26
CA ASP A 161 17.94 -15.54 5.76
C ASP A 161 16.92 -14.84 4.86
N PHE A 162 16.52 -13.62 5.20
CA PHE A 162 15.69 -12.78 4.34
C PHE A 162 16.36 -12.52 2.98
N ARG A 163 17.64 -12.11 2.97
CA ARG A 163 18.41 -11.87 1.73
C ARG A 163 18.53 -13.13 0.89
N ALA A 164 18.74 -14.28 1.51
CA ALA A 164 18.79 -15.57 0.83
C ALA A 164 17.44 -15.88 0.16
N GLY A 165 16.33 -15.67 0.87
CA GLY A 165 14.98 -15.80 0.34
C GLY A 165 14.71 -14.86 -0.84
N VAL A 166 15.10 -13.58 -0.72
CA VAL A 166 14.95 -12.60 -1.82
C VAL A 166 15.68 -13.06 -3.08
N LYS A 167 16.93 -13.49 -2.96
CA LYS A 167 17.71 -13.99 -4.11
C LYS A 167 17.02 -15.15 -4.80
N LEU A 168 16.46 -16.09 -4.04
CA LEU A 168 15.69 -17.21 -4.59
C LEU A 168 14.43 -16.72 -5.31
N GLY A 169 13.66 -15.80 -4.69
CA GLY A 169 12.45 -15.23 -5.29
C GLY A 169 12.73 -14.50 -6.60
N LEU A 170 13.79 -13.68 -6.65
CA LEU A 170 14.17 -12.90 -7.83
C LEU A 170 14.43 -13.75 -9.08
N VAL A 171 14.96 -14.96 -8.93
CA VAL A 171 15.28 -15.86 -10.06
C VAL A 171 14.17 -16.85 -10.37
N SER A 172 13.06 -16.86 -9.62
CA SER A 172 12.01 -17.89 -9.70
C SER A 172 10.69 -17.35 -10.25
N THR A 173 10.71 -16.30 -11.05
CA THR A 173 9.51 -15.78 -11.72
C THR A 173 8.82 -16.86 -12.55
N GLY A 174 7.50 -16.93 -12.46
CA GLY A 174 6.71 -17.99 -13.12
C GLY A 174 6.64 -19.32 -12.34
N GLN A 175 7.38 -19.48 -11.24
CA GLN A 175 7.36 -20.68 -10.40
C GLN A 175 6.92 -20.39 -8.95
N ALA A 176 6.13 -19.36 -8.71
CA ALA A 176 5.77 -18.90 -7.38
C ALA A 176 5.22 -20.03 -6.48
N ASN A 177 4.25 -20.81 -6.99
CA ASN A 177 3.63 -21.91 -6.25
C ASN A 177 4.60 -23.07 -5.92
N HIS A 178 5.68 -23.21 -6.68
CA HIS A 178 6.72 -24.19 -6.41
C HIS A 178 7.74 -23.67 -5.41
N VAL A 179 8.27 -22.46 -5.67
CA VAL A 179 9.42 -21.95 -4.93
C VAL A 179 9.09 -21.59 -3.48
N VAL A 180 7.85 -21.19 -3.15
CA VAL A 180 7.45 -20.92 -1.76
C VAL A 180 7.61 -22.16 -0.85
N PHE A 181 7.56 -23.39 -1.41
CA PHE A 181 7.79 -24.61 -0.66
C PHE A 181 9.26 -24.77 -0.21
N ALA A 182 10.20 -24.02 -0.82
CA ALA A 182 11.60 -24.01 -0.39
C ALA A 182 11.75 -23.57 1.09
N ALA A 183 10.86 -22.72 1.61
CA ALA A 183 10.86 -22.37 3.03
C ALA A 183 10.65 -23.60 3.94
N ARG A 184 9.86 -24.60 3.49
CA ARG A 184 9.68 -25.86 4.21
C ARG A 184 10.90 -26.76 4.12
N THR A 185 11.41 -26.93 2.90
CA THR A 185 12.53 -27.85 2.68
C THR A 185 13.83 -27.35 3.25
N ALA A 186 14.09 -26.03 3.24
CA ALA A 186 15.25 -25.42 3.88
C ALA A 186 15.29 -25.70 5.41
N GLY A 187 14.13 -25.61 6.08
CA GLY A 187 14.03 -25.99 7.48
C GLY A 187 14.23 -27.50 7.74
N LEU A 188 13.60 -28.35 6.92
CA LEU A 188 13.74 -29.81 7.04
C LEU A 188 15.16 -30.30 6.81
N MET A 189 15.90 -29.66 5.90
CA MET A 189 17.29 -29.98 5.58
C MET A 189 18.31 -29.24 6.48
N GLY A 190 17.86 -28.47 7.46
CA GLY A 190 18.73 -27.72 8.37
C GLY A 190 19.54 -26.59 7.71
N GLN A 191 19.13 -26.15 6.51
CA GLN A 191 19.77 -25.05 5.78
C GLN A 191 19.45 -23.67 6.38
N VAL A 192 18.23 -23.53 6.90
CA VAL A 192 17.75 -22.36 7.61
C VAL A 192 17.21 -22.79 8.97
N ALA A 193 17.67 -22.14 10.02
CA ALA A 193 17.20 -22.41 11.39
C ALA A 193 15.73 -22.00 11.55
N PRO A 194 14.97 -22.59 12.50
CA PRO A 194 13.55 -22.29 12.72
C PRO A 194 13.25 -20.78 12.89
N GLU A 195 14.17 -20.03 13.50
CA GLU A 195 14.08 -18.60 13.74
C GLU A 195 14.26 -17.77 12.44
N GLY A 196 14.93 -18.31 11.45
CA GLY A 196 15.17 -17.66 10.14
C GLY A 196 14.10 -17.95 9.10
N LEU A 197 13.30 -19.00 9.30
CA LEU A 197 12.29 -19.44 8.31
C LEU A 197 11.23 -18.37 8.00
N PRO A 198 10.74 -17.55 8.97
CA PRO A 198 9.81 -16.47 8.64
C PRO A 198 10.44 -15.44 7.71
N ASP A 199 11.69 -15.05 7.96
CA ASP A 199 12.41 -14.09 7.13
C ASP A 199 12.75 -14.66 5.75
N TYR A 200 13.13 -15.92 5.69
CA TYR A 200 13.39 -16.62 4.42
C TYR A 200 12.13 -16.67 3.53
N LEU A 201 10.96 -17.03 4.10
CA LEU A 201 9.69 -17.01 3.38
C LEU A 201 9.31 -15.59 2.92
N SER A 202 9.43 -14.60 3.83
CA SER A 202 9.18 -13.19 3.50
C SER A 202 10.07 -12.74 2.35
N GLY A 203 11.35 -13.11 2.37
CA GLY A 203 12.29 -12.83 1.30
C GLY A 203 11.89 -13.43 -0.04
N ILE A 204 11.49 -14.71 -0.06
CA ILE A 204 11.00 -15.38 -1.29
C ILE A 204 9.82 -14.60 -1.89
N LEU A 205 8.81 -14.29 -1.07
CA LEU A 205 7.59 -13.62 -1.54
C LEU A 205 7.87 -12.20 -2.06
N ILE A 206 8.67 -11.41 -1.33
CA ILE A 206 9.05 -10.06 -1.77
C ILE A 206 9.95 -10.12 -3.01
N GLY A 207 10.87 -11.09 -3.10
CA GLY A 207 11.69 -11.28 -4.28
C GLY A 207 10.88 -11.62 -5.53
N LEU A 208 9.88 -12.50 -5.41
CA LEU A 208 8.93 -12.81 -6.49
C LEU A 208 8.14 -11.57 -6.94
N GLU A 209 7.66 -10.78 -5.99
CA GLU A 209 6.95 -9.53 -6.27
C GLU A 209 7.82 -8.54 -7.02
N VAL A 210 9.02 -8.24 -6.49
CA VAL A 210 9.95 -7.28 -7.11
C VAL A 210 10.31 -7.71 -8.54
N ALA A 211 10.63 -8.98 -8.74
CA ALA A 211 10.95 -9.50 -10.05
C ALA A 211 9.77 -9.45 -11.03
N GLY A 212 8.57 -9.83 -10.56
CA GLY A 212 7.35 -9.82 -11.37
C GLY A 212 6.93 -8.42 -11.77
N ALA A 213 6.90 -7.49 -10.80
CA ALA A 213 6.51 -6.10 -11.04
C ALA A 213 7.49 -5.36 -11.95
N SER A 214 8.80 -5.68 -11.87
CA SER A 214 9.85 -5.07 -12.69
C SER A 214 10.06 -5.73 -14.05
N ALA A 215 9.35 -6.81 -14.35
CA ALA A 215 9.59 -7.60 -15.56
C ALA A 215 9.31 -6.81 -16.87
N GLN A 216 8.41 -5.84 -16.81
CA GLN A 216 8.00 -5.03 -17.96
C GLN A 216 8.68 -3.66 -18.01
N ASP A 217 9.58 -3.35 -17.07
CA ASP A 217 10.29 -2.09 -17.04
C ASP A 217 11.22 -1.94 -18.26
N ASP A 218 11.11 -0.84 -18.96
CA ASP A 218 12.09 -0.44 -19.96
C ASP A 218 13.37 0.12 -19.30
N ALA A 219 14.38 0.41 -20.09
CA ALA A 219 15.67 0.92 -19.60
C ALA A 219 15.55 2.27 -18.89
N VAL A 220 14.61 3.13 -19.33
CA VAL A 220 14.37 4.45 -18.73
C VAL A 220 13.74 4.30 -17.37
N THR A 221 12.69 3.51 -17.26
CA THR A 221 12.00 3.22 -15.99
C THR A 221 12.96 2.56 -15.00
N ARG A 222 13.80 1.61 -15.43
CA ARG A 222 14.80 0.96 -14.57
C ARG A 222 15.87 1.91 -14.04
N SER A 223 16.22 2.97 -14.78
CA SER A 223 17.22 3.94 -14.34
C SER A 223 16.71 4.89 -13.24
N GLN A 224 15.39 4.99 -13.06
CA GLN A 224 14.81 5.84 -12.04
C GLN A 224 14.66 5.10 -10.71
N PRO A 225 14.85 5.78 -9.56
CA PRO A 225 14.65 5.16 -8.27
C PRO A 225 13.17 4.81 -8.04
N VAL A 226 12.94 3.66 -7.43
CA VAL A 226 11.61 3.26 -6.94
C VAL A 226 11.32 4.01 -5.63
N THR A 227 10.21 4.72 -5.54
CA THR A 227 9.85 5.39 -4.29
C THR A 227 9.04 4.44 -3.39
N LEU A 228 9.52 4.19 -2.18
CA LEU A 228 8.83 3.39 -1.17
C LEU A 228 7.98 4.29 -0.27
N ILE A 229 6.70 3.96 -0.13
CA ILE A 229 5.71 4.71 0.67
C ILE A 229 5.12 3.76 1.70
N GLY A 230 5.34 3.97 2.99
CA GLY A 230 4.80 3.11 4.04
C GLY A 230 5.67 3.06 5.30
N GLU A 231 5.43 2.05 6.13
CA GLU A 231 6.15 1.84 7.39
C GLU A 231 7.64 1.55 7.18
N ASP A 232 8.46 2.04 8.11
CA ASP A 232 9.91 1.99 8.03
C ASP A 232 10.45 0.57 7.87
N ASN A 233 10.08 -0.34 8.77
CA ASN A 233 10.56 -1.71 8.75
C ASN A 233 10.25 -2.44 7.44
N LEU A 234 9.04 -2.24 6.91
CA LEU A 234 8.63 -2.90 5.68
C LEU A 234 9.31 -2.29 4.46
N CYS A 235 9.44 -0.97 4.43
CA CYS A 235 10.19 -0.27 3.39
C CYS A 235 11.68 -0.64 3.39
N GLU A 236 12.31 -0.85 4.56
CA GLU A 236 13.70 -1.34 4.62
C GLU A 236 13.84 -2.72 3.98
N ARG A 237 12.92 -3.64 4.23
CA ARG A 237 12.90 -4.97 3.59
C ARG A 237 12.75 -4.86 2.08
N TYR A 238 11.82 -4.03 1.60
CA TYR A 238 11.67 -3.78 0.17
C TYR A 238 12.92 -3.10 -0.42
N GLY A 239 13.54 -2.17 0.29
CA GLY A 239 14.80 -1.55 -0.10
C GLY A 239 15.89 -2.58 -0.35
N VAL A 240 16.09 -3.51 0.60
CA VAL A 240 17.04 -4.63 0.44
C VAL A 240 16.70 -5.50 -0.78
N ALA A 241 15.43 -5.77 -1.03
CA ALA A 241 15.02 -6.57 -2.19
C ALA A 241 15.26 -5.85 -3.52
N LEU A 242 14.98 -4.54 -3.56
CA LEU A 242 15.26 -3.68 -4.72
C LEU A 242 16.76 -3.59 -5.01
N GLU A 243 17.60 -3.41 -3.99
CA GLU A 243 19.07 -3.42 -4.13
C GLU A 243 19.58 -4.74 -4.72
N LEU A 244 19.07 -5.87 -4.22
CA LEU A 244 19.42 -7.20 -4.74
C LEU A 244 18.94 -7.42 -6.18
N ALA A 245 17.88 -6.72 -6.59
CA ALA A 245 17.38 -6.70 -7.96
C ALA A 245 18.14 -5.71 -8.87
N GLY A 246 19.10 -4.95 -8.32
CA GLY A 246 19.84 -3.92 -9.06
C GLY A 246 19.04 -2.65 -9.33
N LEU A 247 18.01 -2.37 -8.50
CA LEU A 247 17.15 -1.21 -8.61
C LEU A 247 17.49 -0.18 -7.52
N ALA A 248 17.69 1.07 -7.91
CA ALA A 248 17.79 2.17 -6.97
C ALA A 248 16.44 2.44 -6.29
N TRP A 249 16.45 2.90 -5.05
CA TRP A 249 15.24 3.24 -4.33
C TRP A 249 15.41 4.46 -3.43
N GLN A 250 14.30 5.05 -3.03
CA GLN A 250 14.24 6.16 -2.08
C GLN A 250 12.98 6.06 -1.22
N ARG A 251 12.96 6.78 -0.09
CA ARG A 251 11.78 6.91 0.77
C ARG A 251 10.95 8.13 0.39
N SER A 252 9.64 7.99 0.45
CA SER A 252 8.74 9.14 0.44
C SER A 252 8.85 9.93 1.74
N PRO A 253 8.45 11.23 1.74
CA PRO A 253 8.22 11.95 2.98
C PRO A 253 7.17 11.22 3.86
N PRO A 254 7.30 11.31 5.20
CA PRO A 254 6.42 10.59 6.13
C PRO A 254 4.98 11.12 6.15
N ASP A 255 4.76 12.34 5.67
CA ASP A 255 3.47 13.04 5.62
C ASP A 255 2.65 12.77 4.35
N ALA A 256 2.99 11.75 3.57
CA ALA A 256 2.36 11.47 2.28
C ALA A 256 0.83 11.40 2.36
N THR A 257 0.24 10.74 3.36
CA THR A 257 -1.22 10.65 3.52
C THR A 257 -1.84 12.03 3.76
N THR A 258 -1.34 12.77 4.74
CA THR A 258 -1.91 14.08 5.13
C THR A 258 -1.70 15.13 4.04
N HIS A 259 -0.54 15.10 3.37
CA HIS A 259 -0.27 15.98 2.24
C HIS A 259 -1.17 15.66 1.04
N GLY A 260 -1.40 14.38 0.74
CA GLY A 260 -2.34 13.98 -0.32
C GLY A 260 -3.78 14.43 -0.04
N GLN A 261 -4.24 14.26 1.20
CA GLN A 261 -5.54 14.76 1.63
C GLN A 261 -5.63 16.30 1.49
N TRP A 262 -4.58 17.01 1.89
CA TRP A 262 -4.50 18.46 1.73
C TRP A 262 -4.58 18.90 0.26
N LEU A 263 -3.86 18.21 -0.63
CA LEU A 263 -3.89 18.50 -2.06
C LEU A 263 -5.28 18.29 -2.67
N ILE A 264 -5.98 17.22 -2.30
CA ILE A 264 -7.34 16.94 -2.75
C ILE A 264 -8.29 18.01 -2.21
N ALA A 265 -8.21 18.36 -0.92
CA ALA A 265 -9.04 19.39 -0.30
C ALA A 265 -8.83 20.75 -0.97
N LYS A 266 -7.58 21.12 -1.26
CA LYS A 266 -7.23 22.33 -1.98
C LYS A 266 -7.82 22.36 -3.39
N ALA A 267 -7.67 21.27 -4.14
CA ALA A 267 -8.20 21.15 -5.49
C ALA A 267 -9.74 21.18 -5.52
N ALA A 268 -10.39 20.71 -4.45
CA ALA A 268 -11.85 20.77 -4.29
C ALA A 268 -12.36 22.14 -3.80
N GLY A 269 -11.49 23.13 -3.54
CA GLY A 269 -11.88 24.44 -3.03
C GLY A 269 -12.38 24.41 -1.59
N LEU A 270 -12.01 23.40 -0.79
CA LEU A 270 -12.42 23.27 0.61
C LEU A 270 -11.53 24.04 1.59
N LEU A 271 -10.39 24.54 1.12
CA LEU A 271 -9.46 25.35 1.92
C LEU A 271 -9.60 26.81 1.55
N ALA A 272 -9.68 27.68 2.56
CA ALA A 272 -9.73 29.12 2.40
C ALA A 272 -8.38 29.68 1.92
#